data_df77d1899ae1c294582ca47bf69e052c
#
_entry.id   df77d1899ae1c294582ca47bf69e052c
#
_cell.length_a   1.000
_cell.length_b   1.000
_cell.length_c   1.000
_cell.angle_alpha   90.00
_cell.angle_beta   90.00
_cell.angle_gamma   90.00
#
_symmetry.space_group_name_H-M   'P 1'
#
loop_
_entity.id
_entity.type
_entity.pdbx_description
1 polymer ?
#
loop_
_entity_poly.entity_id
_entity_poly.type
_entity_poly.pdbx_seq_one_letter_code
_entity_poly.pdbx_strand_id
1 'polypeptide(L)'
;MSAQQFKYLFTPIKIGPFTVKNRIMVSPHGPLMGELGLPTEEFIHYEINKAKGGAGWVCMSVGYTSPRDTWFMRPNGGHFDRHIWTWQKEIIPGFKKIADGVHEYGARCSFQLYSINLGNKKGPSCIPDCNFADQMWEPMTKEDIKEYLDYHRICCENVMAAGFDGIDIHNHSGVCTDFLSASINKRTDEYGGSLENRARLLMETIEVTRKVVGKNKAIGYTLTVDDLLPGSIVPDEAVQLAKMLDKDKKVDYMFCGVGRETQSMHMYFGPHYLAPAYQMYAVEQIKEVVKNIPIVAVGRINDPLLAESLIAEGKTDIVAMARPLIADPELPNKAKEGRLDDIRPCMGDNLNCVKYMMDGQPIRCICNATVGMEHMGWGIGDMKKAATKKKVVVVGGGPAGLEAARVAALRGHDVTLYEKAKELGGQALQAEMLPGREEMGGLVRWQKIQLPQAGVKIVTGTAVTSDMILKMNPKPDVVIVATGAEWMRNAFSGQSTAEVVGWQQDNVFTPSDVILGKAKIGKKAVIWDARQDITAIAIAEILADKGCQVEILAPTPFVGSLDQIKDVT
;
A
#
# COMPACT_ATOMS: atom_id res chain seq x y z
N MET A 1 -4.68 9.11 28.08
CA MET A 1 -4.98 10.43 27.50
C MET A 1 -6.33 10.31 26.82
N SER A 2 -7.29 11.17 27.13
CA SER A 2 -8.71 11.01 26.86
C SER A 2 -9.09 11.40 25.43
N ALA A 3 -10.33 11.13 25.01
CA ALA A 3 -10.99 11.50 23.76
C ALA A 3 -10.90 12.99 23.34
N GLN A 4 -10.21 13.80 24.10
CA GLN A 4 -9.94 15.22 23.87
C GLN A 4 -8.84 15.49 22.82
N GLN A 5 -8.08 14.44 22.40
CA GLN A 5 -6.92 14.57 21.51
C GLN A 5 -7.31 14.72 20.04
N PHE A 6 -8.48 14.19 19.65
CA PHE A 6 -8.99 14.22 18.28
C PHE A 6 -10.27 15.05 18.20
N LYS A 7 -10.15 16.35 17.88
CA LYS A 7 -11.29 17.28 17.79
C LYS A 7 -11.94 17.27 16.42
N TYR A 8 -11.21 16.90 15.36
CA TYR A 8 -11.64 17.03 13.99
C TYR A 8 -11.75 15.68 13.27
N LEU A 9 -10.78 14.78 13.42
CA LEU A 9 -10.68 13.52 12.68
C LEU A 9 -11.95 12.65 12.82
N PHE A 10 -12.56 12.64 14.00
CA PHE A 10 -13.78 11.87 14.29
C PHE A 10 -15.08 12.67 14.20
N THR A 11 -15.04 13.89 13.64
CA THR A 11 -16.26 14.64 13.35
C THR A 11 -16.89 14.15 12.06
N PRO A 12 -18.24 14.13 11.99
CA PRO A 12 -18.93 13.80 10.75
C PRO A 12 -18.61 14.80 9.62
N ILE A 13 -18.67 14.32 8.38
CA ILE A 13 -18.50 15.15 7.19
C ILE A 13 -19.53 14.78 6.13
N LYS A 14 -19.94 15.76 5.33
CA LYS A 14 -20.86 15.54 4.21
C LYS A 14 -20.08 15.22 2.94
N ILE A 15 -20.42 14.09 2.28
CA ILE A 15 -19.93 13.66 0.97
C ILE A 15 -21.16 13.41 0.09
N GLY A 16 -21.38 14.27 -0.90
CA GLY A 16 -22.58 14.21 -1.73
C GLY A 16 -23.86 14.16 -0.88
N PRO A 17 -24.72 13.15 -1.04
CA PRO A 17 -25.96 13.02 -0.27
C PRO A 17 -25.75 12.45 1.14
N PHE A 18 -24.57 11.97 1.50
CA PHE A 18 -24.31 11.23 2.74
C PHE A 18 -23.64 12.09 3.80
N THR A 19 -23.97 11.83 5.07
CA THR A 19 -23.16 12.22 6.23
C THR A 19 -22.34 11.01 6.66
N VAL A 20 -21.01 11.13 6.61
CA VAL A 20 -20.05 10.09 6.96
C VAL A 20 -19.60 10.29 8.40
N LYS A 21 -19.48 9.20 9.18
CA LYS A 21 -19.28 9.24 10.64
C LYS A 21 -17.97 9.86 11.12
N ASN A 22 -16.94 9.89 10.28
CA ASN A 22 -15.62 10.49 10.56
C ASN A 22 -14.90 10.86 9.25
N ARG A 23 -13.71 11.44 9.36
CA ARG A 23 -12.91 11.93 8.24
C ARG A 23 -11.78 10.97 7.81
N ILE A 24 -11.91 9.68 8.14
CA ILE A 24 -10.98 8.63 7.72
C ILE A 24 -11.60 7.82 6.60
N MET A 25 -10.95 7.84 5.44
CA MET A 25 -11.35 7.08 4.26
C MET A 25 -10.30 5.99 3.99
N VAL A 26 -10.75 4.81 3.63
CA VAL A 26 -9.86 3.81 3.04
C VAL A 26 -9.51 4.26 1.64
N SER A 27 -8.23 4.48 1.35
CA SER A 27 -7.80 4.81 -0.01
C SER A 27 -7.95 3.59 -0.91
N PRO A 28 -8.45 3.76 -2.14
CA PRO A 28 -8.54 2.67 -3.10
C PRO A 28 -7.16 2.06 -3.36
N HIS A 29 -7.12 0.74 -3.47
CA HIS A 29 -5.91 -0.02 -3.79
C HIS A 29 -6.29 -1.41 -4.31
N GLY A 30 -5.41 -2.04 -5.09
CA GLY A 30 -5.63 -3.36 -5.69
C GLY A 30 -5.16 -4.50 -4.79
N PRO A 31 -6.04 -5.17 -4.03
CA PRO A 31 -5.62 -6.28 -3.16
C PRO A 31 -5.34 -7.58 -3.92
N LEU A 32 -5.76 -7.73 -5.16
CA LEU A 32 -5.62 -8.94 -5.99
C LEU A 32 -6.15 -10.21 -5.31
N MET A 33 -7.30 -10.09 -4.68
CA MET A 33 -7.98 -11.18 -3.95
C MET A 33 -9.24 -11.65 -4.67
N GLY A 34 -9.37 -11.38 -5.97
CA GLY A 34 -10.40 -11.95 -6.83
C GLY A 34 -10.01 -13.32 -7.37
N GLU A 35 -10.96 -14.00 -7.97
CA GLU A 35 -10.77 -15.22 -8.73
C GLU A 35 -11.68 -15.20 -9.96
N LEU A 36 -11.09 -15.39 -11.15
CA LEU A 36 -11.81 -15.31 -12.44
C LEU A 36 -12.64 -14.02 -12.58
N GLY A 37 -12.10 -12.91 -12.09
CA GLY A 37 -12.76 -11.60 -12.12
C GLY A 37 -13.84 -11.38 -11.08
N LEU A 38 -14.08 -12.34 -10.19
CA LEU A 38 -15.13 -12.29 -9.17
C LEU A 38 -14.55 -12.05 -7.77
N PRO A 39 -15.27 -11.38 -6.87
CA PRO A 39 -14.83 -11.18 -5.49
C PRO A 39 -14.92 -12.51 -4.72
N THR A 40 -13.82 -12.92 -4.10
CA THR A 40 -13.75 -14.09 -3.21
C THR A 40 -14.18 -13.74 -1.78
N GLU A 41 -14.39 -14.75 -0.92
CA GLU A 41 -14.61 -14.53 0.51
C GLU A 41 -13.40 -13.82 1.17
N GLU A 42 -12.16 -14.06 0.68
CA GLU A 42 -10.96 -13.33 1.10
C GLU A 42 -11.13 -11.82 0.85
N PHE A 43 -11.50 -11.43 -0.37
CA PHE A 43 -11.72 -10.03 -0.74
C PHE A 43 -12.86 -9.40 0.06
N ILE A 44 -13.99 -10.11 0.20
CA ILE A 44 -15.18 -9.62 0.90
C ILE A 44 -14.84 -9.29 2.37
N HIS A 45 -14.24 -10.23 3.10
CA HIS A 45 -13.91 -10.03 4.51
C HIS A 45 -12.79 -9.01 4.72
N TYR A 46 -11.83 -8.95 3.83
CA TYR A 46 -10.76 -7.94 3.85
C TYR A 46 -11.33 -6.51 3.79
N GLU A 47 -12.29 -6.24 2.93
CA GLU A 47 -12.89 -4.91 2.82
C GLU A 47 -13.83 -4.59 4.00
N ILE A 48 -14.66 -5.54 4.43
CA ILE A 48 -15.55 -5.37 5.59
C ILE A 48 -14.74 -5.10 6.87
N ASN A 49 -13.59 -5.75 7.02
CA ASN A 49 -12.75 -5.62 8.23
C ASN A 49 -12.30 -4.18 8.48
N LYS A 50 -12.10 -3.37 7.45
CA LYS A 50 -11.74 -1.96 7.57
C LYS A 50 -12.91 -1.09 8.08
N ALA A 51 -14.14 -1.39 7.66
CA ALA A 51 -15.34 -0.74 8.20
C ALA A 51 -15.57 -1.11 9.67
N LYS A 52 -15.38 -2.41 10.01
CA LYS A 52 -15.39 -2.94 11.39
C LYS A 52 -14.34 -2.25 12.26
N GLY A 53 -13.17 -1.92 11.69
CA GLY A 53 -12.08 -1.19 12.33
C GLY A 53 -12.32 0.30 12.52
N GLY A 54 -13.43 0.84 12.01
CA GLY A 54 -13.88 2.19 12.31
C GLY A 54 -13.73 3.21 11.18
N ALA A 55 -13.27 2.83 10.00
CA ALA A 55 -13.23 3.74 8.85
C ALA A 55 -14.63 4.29 8.54
N GLY A 56 -14.72 5.57 8.15
CA GLY A 56 -15.98 6.21 7.80
C GLY A 56 -16.45 5.93 6.39
N TRP A 57 -15.50 5.78 5.47
CA TRP A 57 -15.75 5.47 4.07
C TRP A 57 -14.73 4.45 3.57
N VAL A 58 -15.20 3.40 2.91
CA VAL A 58 -14.35 2.39 2.29
C VAL A 58 -14.40 2.57 0.77
N CYS A 59 -13.38 3.20 0.20
CA CYS A 59 -13.22 3.26 -1.24
C CYS A 59 -12.40 2.05 -1.69
N MET A 60 -13.01 1.19 -2.46
CA MET A 60 -12.41 -0.04 -2.95
C MET A 60 -11.90 0.15 -4.37
N SER A 61 -10.84 -0.52 -4.70
CA SER A 61 -10.26 -0.58 -6.05
C SER A 61 -9.56 -1.94 -6.19
N VAL A 62 -9.28 -2.44 -7.34
CA VAL A 62 -9.26 -1.95 -8.71
C VAL A 62 -10.20 -2.85 -9.50
N GLY A 63 -11.19 -2.26 -10.15
CA GLY A 63 -12.02 -3.01 -11.08
C GLY A 63 -11.78 -2.56 -12.49
N TYR A 64 -11.40 -3.48 -13.35
CA TYR A 64 -11.29 -3.20 -14.78
C TYR A 64 -12.65 -3.02 -15.41
N THR A 65 -12.75 -2.08 -16.33
CA THR A 65 -14.03 -1.66 -16.91
C THR A 65 -14.34 -2.30 -18.25
N SER A 66 -13.40 -2.97 -18.90
CA SER A 66 -13.59 -3.52 -20.25
C SER A 66 -13.02 -4.93 -20.37
N PRO A 67 -13.70 -5.85 -21.09
CA PRO A 67 -13.12 -7.13 -21.43
C PRO A 67 -11.85 -7.01 -22.30
N ARG A 68 -11.63 -5.87 -22.96
CA ARG A 68 -10.37 -5.60 -23.65
C ARG A 68 -9.22 -5.36 -22.70
N ASP A 69 -9.48 -4.88 -21.47
CA ASP A 69 -8.46 -4.73 -20.43
C ASP A 69 -7.85 -6.09 -20.02
N THR A 70 -8.52 -7.21 -20.39
CA THR A 70 -8.04 -8.59 -20.17
C THR A 70 -6.78 -8.95 -20.98
N TRP A 71 -6.39 -8.13 -21.91
CA TRP A 71 -5.23 -8.38 -22.77
C TRP A 71 -3.87 -8.31 -22.06
N PHE A 72 -3.86 -7.85 -20.81
CA PHE A 72 -2.72 -7.94 -19.90
C PHE A 72 -2.36 -9.39 -19.48
N MET A 73 -3.08 -10.39 -19.99
CA MET A 73 -2.70 -11.78 -19.78
C MET A 73 -1.35 -12.03 -20.44
N ARG A 74 -0.28 -11.97 -19.64
CA ARG A 74 1.02 -12.48 -20.08
C ARG A 74 0.84 -13.95 -20.49
N PRO A 75 1.57 -14.44 -21.52
CA PRO A 75 1.51 -15.83 -21.96
C PRO A 75 1.71 -16.86 -20.83
N ASN A 76 2.22 -16.43 -19.66
CA ASN A 76 2.52 -17.25 -18.50
C ASN A 76 1.39 -17.30 -17.46
N GLY A 77 0.14 -16.97 -17.80
CA GLY A 77 -1.02 -17.16 -16.91
C GLY A 77 -1.04 -16.26 -15.68
N GLY A 78 -0.43 -15.07 -15.73
CA GLY A 78 -0.31 -14.22 -14.55
C GLY A 78 -1.47 -13.24 -14.37
N HIS A 79 -2.22 -13.37 -13.30
CA HIS A 79 -2.72 -12.32 -12.39
C HIS A 79 -3.98 -11.55 -12.79
N PHE A 80 -4.40 -11.54 -14.04
CA PHE A 80 -5.56 -10.78 -14.47
C PHE A 80 -6.87 -11.30 -13.87
N ASP A 81 -6.96 -12.58 -13.67
CA ASP A 81 -8.09 -13.28 -13.03
C ASP A 81 -8.30 -12.88 -11.56
N ARG A 82 -7.27 -12.30 -10.90
CA ARG A 82 -7.34 -11.82 -9.51
C ARG A 82 -7.88 -10.40 -9.38
N HIS A 83 -7.95 -9.66 -10.48
CA HIS A 83 -8.66 -8.38 -10.51
C HIS A 83 -10.16 -8.60 -10.63
N ILE A 84 -10.94 -7.62 -10.21
CA ILE A 84 -12.40 -7.67 -10.36
C ILE A 84 -12.77 -7.16 -11.74
N TRP A 85 -13.60 -7.91 -12.47
CA TRP A 85 -14.10 -7.53 -13.78
C TRP A 85 -15.48 -6.92 -13.65
N THR A 86 -15.52 -5.60 -13.53
CA THR A 86 -16.75 -4.87 -13.16
C THR A 86 -17.82 -4.86 -14.25
N TRP A 87 -17.47 -5.18 -15.49
CA TRP A 87 -18.46 -5.33 -16.58
C TRP A 87 -19.35 -6.57 -16.45
N GLN A 88 -18.98 -7.54 -15.61
CA GLN A 88 -19.73 -8.79 -15.42
C GLN A 88 -20.80 -8.61 -14.34
N LYS A 89 -22.05 -9.08 -14.60
CA LYS A 89 -23.12 -9.05 -13.60
C LYS A 89 -22.89 -10.02 -12.43
N GLU A 90 -22.07 -11.02 -12.65
CA GLU A 90 -21.71 -12.05 -11.70
C GLU A 90 -20.99 -11.51 -10.47
N ILE A 91 -20.43 -10.30 -10.53
CA ILE A 91 -19.86 -9.60 -9.36
C ILE A 91 -20.93 -9.19 -8.33
N ILE A 92 -22.19 -8.95 -8.76
CA ILE A 92 -23.22 -8.31 -7.95
C ILE A 92 -23.46 -9.03 -6.63
N PRO A 93 -23.61 -10.36 -6.56
CA PRO A 93 -23.84 -11.06 -5.27
C PRO A 93 -22.69 -10.86 -4.27
N GLY A 94 -21.44 -10.97 -4.71
CA GLY A 94 -20.27 -10.76 -3.85
C GLY A 94 -20.14 -9.31 -3.40
N PHE A 95 -20.33 -8.37 -4.33
CA PHE A 95 -20.34 -6.93 -4.02
C PHE A 95 -21.45 -6.54 -3.06
N LYS A 96 -22.64 -7.17 -3.17
CA LYS A 96 -23.72 -6.94 -2.22
C LYS A 96 -23.33 -7.35 -0.81
N LYS A 97 -22.66 -8.49 -0.63
CA LYS A 97 -22.13 -8.89 0.69
C LYS A 97 -21.19 -7.84 1.27
N ILE A 98 -20.32 -7.25 0.42
CA ILE A 98 -19.40 -6.20 0.85
C ILE A 98 -20.18 -4.94 1.29
N ALA A 99 -21.10 -4.46 0.46
CA ALA A 99 -21.88 -3.26 0.76
C ALA A 99 -22.69 -3.43 2.05
N ASP A 100 -23.40 -4.55 2.19
CA ASP A 100 -24.19 -4.87 3.38
C ASP A 100 -23.28 -4.92 4.63
N GLY A 101 -22.13 -5.63 4.56
CA GLY A 101 -21.20 -5.75 5.66
C GLY A 101 -20.51 -4.44 6.04
N VAL A 102 -20.21 -3.56 5.08
CA VAL A 102 -19.68 -2.22 5.37
C VAL A 102 -20.72 -1.34 6.05
N HIS A 103 -21.98 -1.41 5.57
CA HIS A 103 -23.10 -0.66 6.15
C HIS A 103 -23.43 -1.11 7.57
N GLU A 104 -23.27 -2.38 7.92
CA GLU A 104 -23.46 -2.91 9.27
C GLU A 104 -22.64 -2.15 10.32
N TYR A 105 -21.42 -1.69 9.95
CA TYR A 105 -20.57 -0.89 10.82
C TYR A 105 -20.78 0.63 10.68
N GLY A 106 -21.85 1.07 10.02
CA GLY A 106 -22.16 2.49 9.82
C GLY A 106 -21.18 3.24 8.95
N ALA A 107 -20.40 2.54 8.13
CA ALA A 107 -19.53 3.13 7.12
C ALA A 107 -20.28 3.23 5.78
N ARG A 108 -19.71 3.99 4.85
CA ARG A 108 -20.12 4.07 3.45
C ARG A 108 -19.09 3.43 2.55
N CYS A 109 -19.50 3.04 1.34
CA CYS A 109 -18.59 2.43 0.38
C CYS A 109 -18.76 2.96 -1.04
N SER A 110 -17.63 3.09 -1.73
CA SER A 110 -17.56 3.34 -3.16
C SER A 110 -16.61 2.35 -3.82
N PHE A 111 -16.77 2.21 -5.13
CA PHE A 111 -15.87 1.38 -5.91
C PHE A 111 -15.18 2.24 -6.97
N GLN A 112 -13.85 2.14 -7.06
CA GLN A 112 -13.08 2.88 -8.04
C GLN A 112 -12.99 2.09 -9.34
N LEU A 113 -13.44 2.71 -10.43
CA LEU A 113 -13.39 2.15 -11.78
C LEU A 113 -12.12 2.61 -12.49
N TYR A 114 -11.45 1.66 -13.11
CA TYR A 114 -10.17 1.84 -13.77
C TYR A 114 -10.18 1.20 -15.17
N SER A 115 -9.75 1.90 -16.18
CA SER A 115 -9.56 1.36 -17.52
C SER A 115 -8.13 1.55 -18.00
N ILE A 116 -7.51 0.45 -18.39
CA ILE A 116 -6.15 0.42 -18.96
C ILE A 116 -6.26 0.48 -20.46
N ASN A 117 -6.40 1.66 -21.04
CA ASN A 117 -6.19 1.94 -22.46
C ASN A 117 -6.71 0.86 -23.43
N LEU A 118 -7.94 0.34 -23.17
CA LEU A 118 -8.58 -0.73 -23.94
C LEU A 118 -7.60 -1.89 -24.25
N GLY A 119 -6.96 -2.42 -23.23
CA GLY A 119 -6.03 -3.54 -23.34
C GLY A 119 -4.60 -3.16 -23.65
N ASN A 120 -4.15 -1.98 -23.19
CA ASN A 120 -2.79 -1.42 -23.42
C ASN A 120 -2.39 -1.25 -24.89
N LYS A 121 -3.36 -1.20 -25.79
CA LYS A 121 -3.08 -1.04 -27.23
C LYS A 121 -3.54 0.29 -27.78
N LYS A 122 -4.47 0.96 -27.09
CA LYS A 122 -5.09 2.17 -27.59
C LYS A 122 -4.99 3.29 -26.56
N GLY A 123 -4.52 4.44 -27.01
CA GLY A 123 -4.42 5.66 -26.24
C GLY A 123 -4.92 6.86 -27.02
N PRO A 124 -4.77 8.08 -26.53
CA PRO A 124 -5.16 9.27 -27.28
C PRO A 124 -4.37 9.43 -28.57
N SER A 125 -3.13 8.93 -28.61
CA SER A 125 -2.20 9.16 -29.72
C SER A 125 -1.29 7.97 -29.96
N CYS A 126 -0.69 7.91 -31.16
CA CYS A 126 0.34 6.93 -31.49
C CYS A 126 1.67 7.33 -30.84
N ILE A 127 1.95 6.76 -29.70
CA ILE A 127 3.19 6.96 -28.94
C ILE A 127 3.70 5.60 -28.41
N PRO A 128 4.98 5.48 -28.03
CA PRO A 128 5.47 4.30 -27.35
C PRO A 128 4.66 4.03 -26.07
N ASP A 129 4.33 2.76 -25.83
CA ASP A 129 3.71 2.36 -24.56
C ASP A 129 4.68 2.60 -23.41
N CYS A 130 4.23 3.26 -22.35
CA CYS A 130 5.05 3.51 -21.17
C CYS A 130 5.37 2.25 -20.36
N ASN A 131 4.59 1.18 -20.54
CA ASN A 131 4.79 -0.10 -19.84
C ASN A 131 5.57 -1.11 -20.69
N PHE A 132 5.48 -1.00 -22.02
CA PHE A 132 6.07 -1.93 -22.98
C PHE A 132 6.74 -1.12 -24.09
N ALA A 133 7.98 -0.70 -23.86
CA ALA A 133 8.74 0.19 -24.77
C ALA A 133 8.91 -0.33 -26.20
N ASP A 134 8.64 -1.60 -26.47
CA ASP A 134 8.64 -2.25 -27.77
C ASP A 134 7.29 -2.18 -28.50
N GLN A 135 6.27 -1.58 -27.88
CA GLN A 135 4.92 -1.45 -28.44
C GLN A 135 4.55 0.02 -28.65
N MET A 136 3.76 0.26 -29.69
CA MET A 136 3.17 1.57 -29.97
C MET A 136 1.66 1.49 -29.72
N TRP A 137 1.11 2.53 -29.08
CA TRP A 137 -0.35 2.66 -29.00
C TRP A 137 -0.96 3.02 -30.34
N GLU A 138 -2.15 2.49 -30.60
CA GLU A 138 -3.01 2.96 -31.67
C GLU A 138 -3.89 4.11 -31.13
N PRO A 139 -4.08 5.20 -31.92
CA PRO A 139 -5.01 6.26 -31.52
C PRO A 139 -6.44 5.72 -31.40
N MET A 140 -7.11 6.01 -30.29
CA MET A 140 -8.53 5.70 -30.13
C MET A 140 -9.38 6.43 -31.17
N THR A 141 -10.23 5.70 -31.86
CA THR A 141 -11.29 6.26 -32.73
C THR A 141 -12.44 6.81 -31.86
N LYS A 142 -13.41 7.49 -32.48
CA LYS A 142 -14.64 7.91 -31.80
C LYS A 142 -15.49 6.72 -31.37
N GLU A 143 -15.44 5.63 -32.12
CA GLU A 143 -16.08 4.36 -31.79
C GLU A 143 -15.45 3.71 -30.56
N ASP A 144 -14.12 3.75 -30.42
CA ASP A 144 -13.41 3.27 -29.24
C ASP A 144 -13.76 4.10 -27.99
N ILE A 145 -13.86 5.43 -28.13
CA ILE A 145 -14.30 6.33 -27.05
C ILE A 145 -15.73 6.00 -26.62
N LYS A 146 -16.63 5.78 -27.59
CA LYS A 146 -18.00 5.38 -27.30
C LYS A 146 -18.06 4.03 -26.59
N GLU A 147 -17.30 3.05 -27.06
CA GLU A 147 -17.19 1.73 -26.42
C GLU A 147 -16.70 1.84 -24.98
N TYR A 148 -15.67 2.65 -24.74
CA TYR A 148 -15.17 2.94 -23.38
C TYR A 148 -16.29 3.49 -22.48
N LEU A 149 -17.03 4.48 -22.93
CA LEU A 149 -18.14 5.08 -22.17
C LEU A 149 -19.29 4.09 -21.93
N ASP A 150 -19.60 3.22 -22.91
CA ASP A 150 -20.62 2.19 -22.77
C ASP A 150 -20.23 1.13 -21.73
N TYR A 151 -18.99 0.65 -21.73
CA TYR A 151 -18.51 -0.26 -20.70
C TYR A 151 -18.45 0.40 -19.33
N HIS A 152 -17.99 1.66 -19.25
CA HIS A 152 -17.99 2.41 -17.98
C HIS A 152 -19.40 2.51 -17.40
N ARG A 153 -20.42 2.77 -18.24
CA ARG A 153 -21.82 2.78 -17.83
C ARG A 153 -22.26 1.43 -17.26
N ILE A 154 -21.97 0.32 -17.95
CA ILE A 154 -22.31 -1.05 -17.50
C ILE A 154 -21.68 -1.33 -16.12
N CYS A 155 -20.42 -0.95 -15.93
CA CYS A 155 -19.73 -1.11 -14.66
C CYS A 155 -20.40 -0.32 -13.53
N CYS A 156 -20.77 0.94 -13.80
CA CYS A 156 -21.53 1.75 -12.85
C CYS A 156 -22.87 1.09 -12.47
N GLU A 157 -23.61 0.58 -13.46
CA GLU A 157 -24.89 -0.11 -13.23
C GLU A 157 -24.71 -1.35 -12.33
N ASN A 158 -23.68 -2.18 -12.58
CA ASN A 158 -23.41 -3.38 -11.79
C ASN A 158 -23.03 -3.03 -10.33
N VAL A 159 -22.16 -2.03 -10.13
CA VAL A 159 -21.76 -1.58 -8.79
C VAL A 159 -22.96 -0.99 -8.03
N MET A 160 -23.79 -0.18 -8.69
CA MET A 160 -24.99 0.40 -8.08
C MET A 160 -26.03 -0.68 -7.74
N ALA A 161 -26.22 -1.69 -8.59
CA ALA A 161 -27.10 -2.82 -8.32
C ALA A 161 -26.71 -3.62 -7.07
N ALA A 162 -25.41 -3.62 -6.73
CA ALA A 162 -24.90 -4.25 -5.51
C ALA A 162 -25.11 -3.41 -4.23
N GLY A 163 -25.61 -2.17 -4.34
CA GLY A 163 -25.95 -1.35 -3.18
C GLY A 163 -24.86 -0.40 -2.69
N PHE A 164 -23.79 -0.20 -3.45
CA PHE A 164 -22.75 0.77 -3.12
C PHE A 164 -23.28 2.20 -3.03
N ASP A 165 -22.58 3.06 -2.27
CA ASP A 165 -22.94 4.46 -2.04
C ASP A 165 -22.35 5.41 -3.09
N GLY A 166 -21.36 4.95 -3.86
CA GLY A 166 -20.73 5.80 -4.87
C GLY A 166 -19.85 5.03 -5.86
N ILE A 167 -19.47 5.78 -6.90
CA ILE A 167 -18.45 5.41 -7.89
C ILE A 167 -17.29 6.37 -7.72
N ASP A 168 -16.07 5.86 -7.76
CA ASP A 168 -14.86 6.66 -7.87
C ASP A 168 -14.25 6.50 -9.27
N ILE A 169 -13.83 7.59 -9.89
CA ILE A 169 -13.20 7.59 -11.21
C ILE A 169 -11.70 7.71 -11.01
N HIS A 170 -10.97 6.67 -11.40
CA HIS A 170 -9.52 6.64 -11.30
C HIS A 170 -8.85 7.57 -12.33
N ASN A 171 -7.80 8.29 -11.91
CA ASN A 171 -7.07 9.18 -12.79
C ASN A 171 -5.59 9.42 -12.38
N HIS A 172 -4.88 8.40 -11.91
CA HIS A 172 -3.41 8.43 -11.81
C HIS A 172 -2.73 7.71 -12.98
N SER A 173 -3.50 6.94 -13.75
CA SER A 173 -3.09 6.23 -14.95
C SER A 173 -4.34 5.82 -15.74
N GLY A 174 -4.16 5.33 -16.94
CA GLY A 174 -5.26 4.87 -17.79
C GLY A 174 -5.89 5.96 -18.65
N VAL A 175 -6.99 5.60 -19.31
CA VAL A 175 -7.57 6.35 -20.44
C VAL A 175 -7.80 7.83 -20.14
N CYS A 176 -8.48 8.16 -19.04
CA CYS A 176 -8.78 9.58 -18.72
C CYS A 176 -7.51 10.39 -18.43
N THR A 177 -6.53 9.82 -17.73
CA THR A 177 -5.26 10.47 -17.44
C THR A 177 -4.47 10.74 -18.71
N ASP A 178 -4.44 9.76 -19.62
CA ASP A 178 -3.70 9.86 -20.88
C ASP A 178 -4.28 10.93 -21.79
N PHE A 179 -5.61 11.07 -21.82
CA PHE A 179 -6.27 12.15 -22.57
C PHE A 179 -5.97 13.53 -21.96
N LEU A 180 -5.86 13.64 -20.64
CA LEU A 180 -5.52 14.90 -19.95
C LEU A 180 -4.06 15.33 -20.20
N SER A 181 -3.12 14.39 -20.29
CA SER A 181 -1.69 14.68 -20.40
C SER A 181 -1.32 15.26 -21.77
N ALA A 182 -0.78 16.48 -21.79
CA ALA A 182 -0.32 17.12 -23.03
C ALA A 182 0.92 16.43 -23.65
N SER A 183 1.72 15.72 -22.83
CA SER A 183 2.85 14.94 -23.34
C SER A 183 2.41 13.70 -24.12
N ILE A 184 1.27 13.15 -23.78
CA ILE A 184 0.71 11.91 -24.36
C ILE A 184 -0.34 12.21 -25.42
N ASN A 185 -1.26 13.15 -25.16
CA ASN A 185 -2.34 13.51 -26.05
C ASN A 185 -1.89 14.50 -27.14
N LYS A 186 -1.62 14.00 -28.33
CA LYS A 186 -1.25 14.78 -29.53
C LYS A 186 -2.39 14.91 -30.53
N ARG A 187 -3.65 14.68 -30.10
CA ARG A 187 -4.83 14.80 -30.97
C ARG A 187 -5.05 16.26 -31.39
N THR A 188 -5.62 16.39 -32.58
CA THR A 188 -5.99 17.69 -33.16
C THR A 188 -7.49 17.86 -33.34
N ASP A 189 -8.27 16.87 -32.89
CA ASP A 189 -9.73 16.93 -32.84
C ASP A 189 -10.24 17.50 -31.51
N GLU A 190 -11.54 17.41 -31.26
CA GLU A 190 -12.20 17.91 -30.06
C GLU A 190 -11.75 17.29 -28.73
N TYR A 191 -10.93 16.24 -28.76
CA TYR A 191 -10.35 15.58 -27.59
C TYR A 191 -8.90 15.96 -27.35
N GLY A 192 -8.30 16.89 -28.11
CA GLY A 192 -6.90 17.28 -28.01
C GLY A 192 -6.65 18.78 -28.05
N GLY A 193 -5.42 19.20 -27.80
CA GLY A 193 -5.02 20.59 -27.78
C GLY A 193 -5.25 21.27 -26.41
N SER A 194 -6.26 22.13 -26.27
CA SER A 194 -6.52 22.84 -25.01
C SER A 194 -6.88 21.91 -23.85
N LEU A 195 -6.74 22.40 -22.61
CA LEU A 195 -7.12 21.63 -21.42
C LEU A 195 -8.58 21.21 -21.44
N GLU A 196 -9.49 22.10 -21.90
CA GLU A 196 -10.92 21.80 -22.01
C GLU A 196 -11.18 20.63 -22.95
N ASN A 197 -10.49 20.60 -24.10
CA ASN A 197 -10.60 19.50 -25.06
C ASN A 197 -10.01 18.22 -24.51
N ARG A 198 -8.83 18.27 -23.88
CA ARG A 198 -8.19 17.11 -23.25
C ARG A 198 -9.02 16.56 -22.08
N ALA A 199 -9.75 17.41 -21.37
CA ALA A 199 -10.67 17.03 -20.29
C ALA A 199 -12.03 16.51 -20.78
N ARG A 200 -12.34 16.59 -22.07
CA ARG A 200 -13.65 16.21 -22.62
C ARG A 200 -14.06 14.78 -22.27
N LEU A 201 -13.17 13.82 -22.48
CA LEU A 201 -13.45 12.42 -22.17
C LEU A 201 -13.75 12.20 -20.68
N LEU A 202 -13.01 12.87 -19.80
CA LEU A 202 -13.29 12.84 -18.36
C LEU A 202 -14.69 13.43 -18.06
N MET A 203 -15.04 14.57 -18.65
CA MET A 203 -16.36 15.18 -18.44
C MET A 203 -17.49 14.27 -18.93
N GLU A 204 -17.32 13.62 -20.07
CA GLU A 204 -18.29 12.64 -20.59
C GLU A 204 -18.38 11.41 -19.68
N THR A 205 -17.27 10.93 -19.15
CA THR A 205 -17.22 9.83 -18.15
C THR A 205 -17.99 10.19 -16.88
N ILE A 206 -17.78 11.41 -16.35
CA ILE A 206 -18.51 11.93 -15.19
C ILE A 206 -20.01 12.05 -15.49
N GLU A 207 -20.37 12.52 -16.69
CA GLU A 207 -21.77 12.65 -17.10
C GLU A 207 -22.47 11.29 -17.19
N VAL A 208 -21.81 10.30 -17.80
CA VAL A 208 -22.30 8.91 -17.87
C VAL A 208 -22.48 8.34 -16.46
N THR A 209 -21.48 8.52 -15.59
CA THR A 209 -21.55 8.09 -14.19
C THR A 209 -22.74 8.73 -13.50
N ARG A 210 -22.91 10.06 -13.61
CA ARG A 210 -24.00 10.80 -12.96
C ARG A 210 -25.39 10.36 -13.44
N LYS A 211 -25.54 10.03 -14.73
CA LYS A 211 -26.79 9.49 -15.27
C LYS A 211 -27.16 8.15 -14.62
N VAL A 212 -26.19 7.30 -14.32
CA VAL A 212 -26.43 6.01 -13.64
C VAL A 212 -26.69 6.18 -12.15
N VAL A 213 -25.81 6.92 -11.44
CA VAL A 213 -25.88 7.01 -9.97
C VAL A 213 -26.95 7.99 -9.47
N GLY A 214 -27.42 8.89 -10.32
CA GLY A 214 -28.42 9.90 -9.97
C GLY A 214 -27.91 10.90 -8.91
N LYS A 215 -28.84 11.49 -8.16
CA LYS A 215 -28.53 12.48 -7.10
C LYS A 215 -28.34 11.84 -5.71
N ASN A 216 -28.67 10.57 -5.57
CA ASN A 216 -28.73 9.88 -4.28
C ASN A 216 -27.44 9.08 -3.98
N LYS A 217 -26.46 9.12 -4.86
CA LYS A 217 -25.18 8.45 -4.73
C LYS A 217 -24.04 9.43 -5.01
N ALA A 218 -22.84 9.12 -4.50
CA ALA A 218 -21.68 9.98 -4.65
C ALA A 218 -20.83 9.62 -5.88
N ILE A 219 -20.19 10.62 -6.46
CA ILE A 219 -19.11 10.46 -7.44
C ILE A 219 -17.82 10.99 -6.82
N GLY A 220 -16.81 10.15 -6.69
CA GLY A 220 -15.45 10.53 -6.39
C GLY A 220 -14.61 10.68 -7.65
N TYR A 221 -13.59 11.49 -7.59
CA TYR A 221 -12.62 11.63 -8.65
C TYR A 221 -11.21 11.68 -8.08
N THR A 222 -10.30 10.89 -8.65
CA THR A 222 -8.90 10.93 -8.28
C THR A 222 -8.17 11.90 -9.19
N LEU A 223 -7.74 13.03 -8.65
CA LEU A 223 -7.00 14.07 -9.37
C LEU A 223 -5.51 13.89 -9.19
N THR A 224 -4.80 13.60 -10.26
CA THR A 224 -3.35 13.78 -10.30
C THR A 224 -3.05 15.27 -10.40
N VAL A 225 -2.41 15.82 -9.37
CA VAL A 225 -2.06 17.26 -9.33
C VAL A 225 -0.76 17.51 -10.09
N ASP A 226 0.17 16.57 -10.01
CA ASP A 226 1.47 16.64 -10.68
C ASP A 226 1.92 15.22 -11.06
N ASP A 227 2.10 14.96 -12.35
CA ASP A 227 2.65 13.68 -12.83
C ASP A 227 4.16 13.54 -12.53
N LEU A 228 4.82 14.65 -12.20
CA LEU A 228 6.29 14.73 -12.03
C LEU A 228 7.05 14.35 -13.31
N LEU A 229 6.46 14.60 -14.47
CA LEU A 229 6.99 14.28 -15.79
C LEU A 229 6.98 15.51 -16.69
N PRO A 230 8.05 15.81 -17.41
CA PRO A 230 8.13 16.97 -18.31
C PRO A 230 6.99 17.00 -19.34
N GLY A 231 6.24 18.08 -19.39
CA GLY A 231 5.15 18.29 -20.36
C GLY A 231 3.88 17.46 -20.13
N SER A 232 3.79 16.72 -19.00
CA SER A 232 2.59 15.99 -18.60
C SER A 232 1.65 16.88 -17.77
N ILE A 233 0.83 16.30 -16.89
CA ILE A 233 -0.05 17.05 -16.01
C ILE A 233 0.81 17.81 -14.99
N VAL A 234 0.58 19.12 -14.89
CA VAL A 234 1.29 20.04 -13.99
C VAL A 234 0.29 20.72 -13.04
N PRO A 235 0.74 21.22 -11.88
CA PRO A 235 -0.16 21.80 -10.87
C PRO A 235 -1.09 22.90 -11.40
N ASP A 236 -0.62 23.78 -12.29
CA ASP A 236 -1.45 24.85 -12.84
C ASP A 236 -2.64 24.32 -13.67
N GLU A 237 -2.46 23.28 -14.46
CA GLU A 237 -3.54 22.64 -15.20
C GLU A 237 -4.48 21.87 -14.27
N ALA A 238 -3.93 21.18 -13.27
CA ALA A 238 -4.73 20.48 -12.27
C ALA A 238 -5.61 21.43 -11.47
N VAL A 239 -5.10 22.61 -11.11
CA VAL A 239 -5.88 23.69 -10.45
C VAL A 239 -7.02 24.17 -11.35
N GLN A 240 -6.78 24.35 -12.66
CA GLN A 240 -7.84 24.74 -13.60
C GLN A 240 -8.90 23.64 -13.71
N LEU A 241 -8.50 22.38 -13.85
CA LEU A 241 -9.41 21.23 -13.90
C LEU A 241 -10.24 21.12 -12.60
N ALA A 242 -9.61 21.28 -11.44
CA ALA A 242 -10.29 21.25 -10.14
C ALA A 242 -11.36 22.33 -10.04
N LYS A 243 -11.09 23.55 -10.51
CA LYS A 243 -12.09 24.64 -10.58
C LYS A 243 -13.27 24.29 -11.51
N MET A 244 -12.99 23.64 -12.67
CA MET A 244 -14.05 23.20 -13.59
C MET A 244 -14.98 22.16 -12.95
N LEU A 245 -14.40 21.24 -12.16
CA LEU A 245 -15.16 20.20 -11.45
C LEU A 245 -15.94 20.74 -10.25
N ASP A 246 -15.36 21.68 -9.51
CA ASP A 246 -15.95 22.28 -8.31
C ASP A 246 -17.13 23.23 -8.64
N LYS A 247 -17.02 24.01 -9.73
CA LYS A 247 -17.99 25.06 -10.10
C LYS A 247 -19.43 24.55 -10.13
N ASP A 248 -19.67 23.41 -10.76
CA ASP A 248 -21.00 22.84 -10.96
C ASP A 248 -21.24 21.59 -10.10
N LYS A 249 -20.32 21.32 -9.12
CA LYS A 249 -20.33 20.09 -8.31
C LYS A 249 -20.48 18.84 -9.17
N LYS A 250 -19.65 18.75 -10.21
CA LYS A 250 -19.70 17.63 -11.14
C LYS A 250 -19.36 16.30 -10.44
N VAL A 251 -18.51 16.38 -9.44
CA VAL A 251 -18.16 15.27 -8.52
C VAL A 251 -18.49 15.67 -7.08
N ASP A 252 -18.55 14.72 -6.17
CA ASP A 252 -18.94 14.95 -4.77
C ASP A 252 -17.73 15.01 -3.82
N TYR A 253 -16.57 14.58 -4.25
CA TYR A 253 -15.28 14.73 -3.58
C TYR A 253 -14.13 14.47 -4.55
N MET A 254 -12.92 14.95 -4.20
CA MET A 254 -11.70 14.69 -4.97
C MET A 254 -10.60 14.13 -4.09
N PHE A 255 -10.03 12.99 -4.47
CA PHE A 255 -8.70 12.58 -4.02
C PHE A 255 -7.65 13.40 -4.75
N CYS A 256 -6.68 13.92 -4.02
CA CYS A 256 -5.57 14.66 -4.61
C CYS A 256 -4.25 13.96 -4.28
N GLY A 257 -3.49 13.66 -5.31
CA GLY A 257 -2.20 13.00 -5.18
C GLY A 257 -1.24 13.40 -6.29
N VAL A 258 -0.02 12.89 -6.23
CA VAL A 258 1.03 13.13 -7.22
C VAL A 258 1.62 11.83 -7.72
N GLY A 259 2.32 11.93 -8.84
CA GLY A 259 2.96 10.80 -9.48
C GLY A 259 2.04 10.05 -10.42
N ARG A 260 2.68 9.34 -11.33
CA ARG A 260 2.04 8.49 -12.32
C ARG A 260 2.53 7.06 -12.14
N GLU A 261 1.63 6.12 -12.23
CA GLU A 261 1.96 4.71 -12.26
C GLU A 261 2.97 4.46 -13.39
N THR A 262 4.01 3.70 -13.11
CA THR A 262 5.15 3.36 -13.95
C THR A 262 6.31 4.36 -13.98
N GLN A 263 6.11 5.61 -14.38
CA GLN A 263 7.24 6.53 -14.62
C GLN A 263 7.70 7.30 -13.37
N SER A 264 6.75 7.67 -12.49
CA SER A 264 7.02 8.29 -11.19
C SER A 264 6.40 7.50 -10.03
N MET A 265 6.46 6.17 -10.14
CA MET A 265 5.80 5.22 -9.24
C MET A 265 6.24 5.40 -7.78
N HIS A 266 7.50 5.72 -7.53
CA HIS A 266 8.02 5.99 -6.18
C HIS A 266 7.33 7.18 -5.51
N MET A 267 6.87 8.15 -6.30
CA MET A 267 6.08 9.29 -5.81
C MET A 267 4.60 8.95 -5.68
N TYR A 268 4.12 7.95 -6.40
CA TYR A 268 2.75 7.46 -6.28
C TYR A 268 2.57 6.54 -5.05
N PHE A 269 3.46 5.56 -4.88
CA PHE A 269 3.46 4.61 -3.75
C PHE A 269 4.53 4.95 -2.70
N GLY A 270 4.73 6.21 -2.36
CA GLY A 270 5.80 6.73 -1.52
C GLY A 270 6.38 5.75 -0.50
N PRO A 271 7.64 5.30 -0.64
CA PRO A 271 8.29 4.41 0.30
C PRO A 271 8.73 5.13 1.57
N HIS A 272 9.33 4.38 2.50
CA HIS A 272 9.72 4.87 3.84
C HIS A 272 10.69 6.06 3.83
N TYR A 273 11.53 6.21 2.83
CA TYR A 273 12.47 7.34 2.74
C TYR A 273 11.82 8.69 2.34
N LEU A 274 10.58 8.69 1.85
CA LEU A 274 9.82 9.92 1.66
C LEU A 274 9.15 10.32 2.98
N ALA A 275 9.14 11.62 3.27
CA ALA A 275 8.52 12.14 4.48
C ALA A 275 7.02 11.78 4.57
N PRO A 276 6.47 11.55 5.78
CA PRO A 276 5.02 11.48 5.96
C PRO A 276 4.32 12.71 5.37
N ALA A 277 3.16 12.50 4.73
CA ALA A 277 2.37 13.55 4.08
C ALA A 277 3.12 14.32 2.97
N TYR A 278 4.11 13.71 2.30
CA TYR A 278 4.94 14.35 1.28
C TYR A 278 4.17 14.96 0.09
N GLN A 279 2.93 14.54 -0.15
CA GLN A 279 2.09 15.05 -1.25
C GLN A 279 1.30 16.31 -0.88
N MET A 280 1.37 16.78 0.36
CA MET A 280 0.53 17.90 0.83
C MET A 280 0.77 19.20 0.07
N TYR A 281 1.98 19.46 -0.45
CA TYR A 281 2.25 20.63 -1.28
C TYR A 281 1.31 20.74 -2.50
N ALA A 282 0.88 19.61 -3.04
CA ALA A 282 -0.05 19.52 -4.15
C ALA A 282 -1.51 19.61 -3.68
N VAL A 283 -1.84 18.92 -2.59
CA VAL A 283 -3.19 18.91 -2.00
C VAL A 283 -3.62 20.32 -1.59
N GLU A 284 -2.74 21.08 -0.95
CA GLU A 284 -2.99 22.44 -0.47
C GLU A 284 -3.34 23.39 -1.61
N GLN A 285 -2.67 23.31 -2.77
CA GLN A 285 -2.98 24.10 -3.95
C GLN A 285 -4.41 23.86 -4.45
N ILE A 286 -4.88 22.62 -4.43
CA ILE A 286 -6.25 22.28 -4.80
C ILE A 286 -7.24 22.77 -3.74
N LYS A 287 -6.91 22.59 -2.45
CA LYS A 287 -7.74 23.04 -1.33
C LYS A 287 -7.95 24.55 -1.31
N GLU A 288 -6.96 25.33 -1.75
CA GLU A 288 -7.07 26.79 -1.87
C GLU A 288 -8.14 27.23 -2.86
N VAL A 289 -8.38 26.47 -3.93
CA VAL A 289 -9.28 26.87 -5.02
C VAL A 289 -10.62 26.16 -5.03
N VAL A 290 -10.71 24.96 -4.46
CA VAL A 290 -11.95 24.18 -4.36
C VAL A 290 -12.72 24.56 -3.09
N LYS A 291 -14.01 24.89 -3.22
CA LYS A 291 -14.82 25.43 -2.12
C LYS A 291 -16.12 24.67 -1.87
N ASN A 292 -16.61 23.94 -2.87
CA ASN A 292 -17.95 23.36 -2.86
C ASN A 292 -17.99 21.87 -2.51
N ILE A 293 -16.87 21.18 -2.66
CA ILE A 293 -16.74 19.73 -2.42
C ILE A 293 -15.52 19.42 -1.52
N PRO A 294 -15.57 18.33 -0.73
CA PRO A 294 -14.45 17.93 0.12
C PRO A 294 -13.22 17.51 -0.68
N ILE A 295 -12.05 17.83 -0.15
CA ILE A 295 -10.75 17.36 -0.63
C ILE A 295 -10.24 16.24 0.27
N VAL A 296 -9.75 15.17 -0.35
CA VAL A 296 -9.19 13.98 0.29
C VAL A 296 -7.69 13.96 0.06
N ALA A 297 -6.91 14.05 1.14
CA ALA A 297 -5.46 13.94 1.08
C ALA A 297 -5.00 12.48 1.16
N VAL A 298 -3.96 12.16 0.39
CA VAL A 298 -3.25 10.88 0.40
C VAL A 298 -1.74 11.11 0.55
N GLY A 299 -0.95 10.05 0.64
CA GLY A 299 0.51 10.11 0.60
C GLY A 299 1.17 9.98 1.98
N ARG A 300 1.36 8.73 2.45
CA ARG A 300 2.03 8.43 3.72
C ARG A 300 1.47 9.15 4.96
N ILE A 301 0.17 9.32 5.05
CA ILE A 301 -0.50 9.74 6.28
C ILE A 301 -0.68 8.48 7.15
N ASN A 302 0.35 8.13 7.92
CA ASN A 302 0.44 6.86 8.65
C ASN A 302 0.02 6.97 10.12
N ASP A 303 -0.03 8.19 10.63
CA ASP A 303 -0.27 8.50 12.04
C ASP A 303 -1.61 9.26 12.18
N PRO A 304 -2.52 8.84 13.07
CA PRO A 304 -3.76 9.55 13.31
C PRO A 304 -3.54 10.97 13.89
N LEU A 305 -2.43 11.24 14.59
CA LEU A 305 -2.09 12.60 15.07
C LEU A 305 -1.74 13.53 13.89
N LEU A 306 -0.97 13.03 12.92
CA LEU A 306 -0.70 13.76 11.69
C LEU A 306 -2.01 14.02 10.92
N ALA A 307 -2.89 13.02 10.82
CA ALA A 307 -4.19 13.17 10.18
C ALA A 307 -5.05 14.24 10.85
N GLU A 308 -5.09 14.26 12.20
CA GLU A 308 -5.78 15.31 12.99
C GLU A 308 -5.23 16.70 12.69
N SER A 309 -3.89 16.85 12.70
CA SER A 309 -3.21 18.13 12.42
C SER A 309 -3.56 18.68 11.05
N LEU A 310 -3.47 17.84 10.00
CA LEU A 310 -3.78 18.26 8.62
C LEU A 310 -5.22 18.76 8.46
N ILE A 311 -6.17 18.12 9.13
CA ILE A 311 -7.58 18.53 9.11
C ILE A 311 -7.79 19.78 9.96
N ALA A 312 -7.19 19.86 11.15
CA ALA A 312 -7.29 21.00 12.06
C ALA A 312 -6.74 22.28 11.43
N GLU A 313 -5.67 22.18 10.66
CA GLU A 313 -5.05 23.29 9.92
C GLU A 313 -5.82 23.66 8.65
N GLY A 314 -6.87 22.93 8.30
CA GLY A 314 -7.67 23.18 7.10
C GLY A 314 -6.98 22.81 5.79
N LYS A 315 -5.88 22.06 5.83
CA LYS A 315 -5.11 21.63 4.66
C LYS A 315 -5.83 20.58 3.82
N THR A 316 -6.71 19.83 4.45
CA THR A 316 -7.61 18.87 3.81
C THR A 316 -8.90 18.73 4.59
N ASP A 317 -9.92 18.12 3.99
CA ASP A 317 -11.20 17.84 4.67
C ASP A 317 -11.27 16.40 5.18
N ILE A 318 -10.60 15.48 4.47
CA ILE A 318 -10.61 14.03 4.72
C ILE A 318 -9.20 13.51 4.50
N VAL A 319 -8.80 12.51 5.25
CA VAL A 319 -7.56 11.77 5.00
C VAL A 319 -7.87 10.37 4.51
N ALA A 320 -7.16 9.94 3.46
CA ALA A 320 -7.28 8.58 2.95
C ALA A 320 -6.03 7.78 3.27
N MET A 321 -6.26 6.60 3.86
CA MET A 321 -5.22 5.69 4.34
C MET A 321 -5.39 4.32 3.65
N ALA A 322 -4.40 3.86 2.88
CA ALA A 322 -4.35 2.49 2.38
C ALA A 322 -3.47 1.63 3.30
N ARG A 323 -2.14 1.78 3.18
CA ARG A 323 -1.17 0.94 3.89
C ARG A 323 -1.31 0.96 5.41
N PRO A 324 -1.62 2.10 6.08
CA PRO A 324 -1.88 2.09 7.53
C PRO A 324 -3.05 1.17 7.92
N LEU A 325 -4.14 1.16 7.13
CA LEU A 325 -5.31 0.30 7.36
C LEU A 325 -5.12 -1.15 6.87
N ILE A 326 -4.09 -1.43 6.07
CA ILE A 326 -3.60 -2.78 5.80
C ILE A 326 -2.80 -3.29 7.00
N ALA A 327 -1.91 -2.46 7.54
CA ALA A 327 -1.11 -2.80 8.72
C ALA A 327 -1.98 -2.96 9.97
N ASP A 328 -2.92 -2.06 10.18
CA ASP A 328 -3.86 -2.09 11.29
C ASP A 328 -5.26 -1.60 10.89
N PRO A 329 -6.18 -2.49 10.52
CA PRO A 329 -7.53 -2.09 10.18
C PRO A 329 -8.30 -1.46 11.35
N GLU A 330 -7.90 -1.71 12.61
CA GLU A 330 -8.46 -1.11 13.83
C GLU A 330 -7.89 0.28 14.17
N LEU A 331 -6.96 0.82 13.39
CA LEU A 331 -6.35 2.13 13.64
C LEU A 331 -7.41 3.21 14.01
N PRO A 332 -8.53 3.36 13.29
CA PRO A 332 -9.53 4.38 13.63
C PRO A 332 -10.16 4.18 15.01
N ASN A 333 -10.57 2.95 15.35
CA ASN A 333 -11.16 2.66 16.66
C ASN A 333 -10.14 2.87 17.78
N LYS A 334 -8.91 2.35 17.64
CA LYS A 334 -7.82 2.52 18.61
C LYS A 334 -7.49 3.99 18.85
N ALA A 335 -7.38 4.77 17.79
CA ALA A 335 -7.14 6.21 17.88
C ALA A 335 -8.28 6.92 18.63
N LYS A 336 -9.54 6.64 18.27
CA LYS A 336 -10.72 7.19 18.95
C LYS A 336 -10.77 6.86 20.44
N GLU A 337 -10.31 5.68 20.81
CA GLU A 337 -10.25 5.19 22.20
C GLU A 337 -9.01 5.65 22.94
N GLY A 338 -8.08 6.37 22.29
CA GLY A 338 -6.83 6.85 22.90
C GLY A 338 -5.77 5.76 23.07
N ARG A 339 -5.92 4.61 22.42
CA ARG A 339 -5.01 3.45 22.44
C ARG A 339 -3.96 3.55 21.34
N LEU A 340 -3.19 4.66 21.31
CA LEU A 340 -2.22 4.93 20.24
C LEU A 340 -1.09 3.91 20.18
N ASP A 341 -0.60 3.47 21.35
CA ASP A 341 0.46 2.47 21.46
C ASP A 341 0.03 1.06 21.00
N ASP A 342 -1.28 0.83 20.87
CA ASP A 342 -1.83 -0.42 20.34
C ASP A 342 -1.90 -0.43 18.80
N ILE A 343 -1.71 0.71 18.15
CA ILE A 343 -1.76 0.81 16.68
C ILE A 343 -0.50 0.18 16.08
N ARG A 344 -0.69 -0.84 15.25
CA ARG A 344 0.39 -1.48 14.50
C ARG A 344 0.85 -0.57 13.38
N PRO A 345 2.12 -0.14 13.35
CA PRO A 345 2.57 0.84 12.36
C PRO A 345 2.70 0.24 10.96
N CYS A 346 2.42 1.06 9.94
CA CYS A 346 2.89 0.82 8.59
C CYS A 346 4.29 1.42 8.45
N MET A 347 5.27 0.61 8.09
CA MET A 347 6.67 1.04 7.95
C MET A 347 7.01 1.61 6.57
N GLY A 348 6.05 1.65 5.63
CA GLY A 348 6.28 2.19 4.28
C GLY A 348 7.22 1.37 3.40
N ASP A 349 7.43 0.09 3.74
CA ASP A 349 8.40 -0.81 3.10
C ASP A 349 8.01 -1.30 1.69
N ASN A 350 6.75 -1.22 1.33
CA ASN A 350 6.17 -1.68 0.06
C ASN A 350 6.36 -3.18 -0.27
N LEU A 351 6.95 -3.99 0.62
CA LEU A 351 7.39 -5.37 0.32
C LEU A 351 6.23 -6.33 0.00
N ASN A 352 5.25 -6.45 0.91
CA ASN A 352 4.18 -7.44 0.77
C ASN A 352 2.84 -6.82 0.32
N CYS A 353 2.78 -5.50 0.17
CA CYS A 353 1.63 -4.82 -0.40
C CYS A 353 1.89 -4.43 -1.87
N VAL A 354 2.68 -3.38 -2.13
CA VAL A 354 2.92 -2.88 -3.50
C VAL A 354 3.66 -3.92 -4.35
N LYS A 355 4.76 -4.50 -3.82
CA LYS A 355 5.52 -5.50 -4.58
C LYS A 355 4.68 -6.74 -4.92
N TYR A 356 3.92 -7.29 -3.95
CA TYR A 356 3.07 -8.45 -4.23
C TYR A 356 2.02 -8.11 -5.28
N MET A 357 1.40 -6.93 -5.21
CA MET A 357 0.46 -6.47 -6.22
C MET A 357 1.13 -6.42 -7.61
N MET A 358 2.37 -5.87 -7.69
CA MET A 358 3.11 -5.80 -8.96
C MET A 358 3.56 -7.17 -9.48
N ASP A 359 3.84 -8.10 -8.58
CA ASP A 359 4.12 -9.50 -8.92
C ASP A 359 2.84 -10.29 -9.22
N GLY A 360 1.65 -9.62 -9.14
CA GLY A 360 0.33 -10.21 -9.33
C GLY A 360 -0.07 -11.21 -8.27
N GLN A 361 0.46 -11.07 -7.09
CA GLN A 361 0.09 -11.86 -5.93
C GLN A 361 -0.94 -11.10 -5.07
N PRO A 362 -1.81 -11.81 -4.35
CA PRO A 362 -2.64 -11.18 -3.34
C PRO A 362 -1.76 -10.43 -2.33
N ILE A 363 -2.13 -9.20 -2.02
CA ILE A 363 -1.36 -8.41 -1.06
C ILE A 363 -1.33 -9.08 0.31
N ARG A 364 -0.23 -8.83 1.02
CA ARG A 364 -0.01 -9.18 2.43
C ARG A 364 0.65 -7.99 3.11
N CYS A 365 1.01 -8.14 4.37
CA CYS A 365 1.73 -7.09 5.10
C CYS A 365 2.82 -7.71 5.96
N ILE A 366 4.02 -7.13 5.95
CA ILE A 366 5.11 -7.60 6.81
C ILE A 366 4.85 -7.32 8.29
N CYS A 367 4.02 -6.31 8.59
CA CYS A 367 3.64 -5.98 9.95
C CYS A 367 2.42 -6.76 10.45
N ASN A 368 1.54 -7.19 9.56
CA ASN A 368 0.26 -7.82 9.89
C ASN A 368 0.10 -9.17 9.19
N ALA A 369 0.33 -10.24 9.94
CA ALA A 369 0.25 -11.61 9.42
C ALA A 369 -1.18 -12.06 9.08
N THR A 370 -2.23 -11.29 9.45
CA THR A 370 -3.62 -11.68 9.24
C THR A 370 -4.24 -11.12 7.96
N VAL A 371 -3.52 -10.28 7.21
CA VAL A 371 -4.01 -9.70 5.94
C VAL A 371 -4.36 -10.80 4.94
N GLY A 372 -5.60 -10.81 4.46
CA GLY A 372 -6.15 -11.83 3.58
C GLY A 372 -6.55 -13.12 4.28
N MET A 373 -6.49 -13.17 5.62
CA MET A 373 -6.92 -14.32 6.42
C MET A 373 -8.19 -14.02 7.24
N GLU A 374 -8.81 -12.86 7.04
CA GLU A 374 -9.98 -12.39 7.79
C GLU A 374 -11.15 -13.38 7.68
N HIS A 375 -11.38 -13.93 6.48
CA HIS A 375 -12.43 -14.95 6.21
C HIS A 375 -12.18 -16.28 6.94
N MET A 376 -10.96 -16.53 7.41
CA MET A 376 -10.59 -17.73 8.17
C MET A 376 -10.71 -17.54 9.70
N GLY A 377 -11.31 -16.44 10.14
CA GLY A 377 -11.47 -16.11 11.56
C GLY A 377 -10.25 -15.40 12.18
N TRP A 378 -9.50 -14.65 11.37
CA TRP A 378 -8.37 -13.81 11.79
C TRP A 378 -8.68 -12.31 11.68
N GLY A 379 -9.93 -11.96 11.39
CA GLY A 379 -10.41 -10.58 11.40
C GLY A 379 -10.42 -9.97 12.80
N ILE A 380 -10.81 -8.71 12.88
CA ILE A 380 -10.92 -7.97 14.15
C ILE A 380 -11.89 -8.70 15.09
N GLY A 381 -11.39 -9.08 16.28
CA GLY A 381 -12.20 -9.77 17.30
C GLY A 381 -12.55 -11.23 17.00
N ASP A 382 -12.13 -11.78 15.87
CA ASP A 382 -12.52 -13.13 15.44
C ASP A 382 -11.55 -14.23 15.92
N MET A 383 -10.37 -13.85 16.44
CA MET A 383 -9.36 -14.80 16.90
C MET A 383 -9.87 -15.64 18.07
N LYS A 384 -10.08 -16.93 17.83
CA LYS A 384 -10.59 -17.87 18.84
C LYS A 384 -9.47 -18.35 19.76
N LYS A 385 -9.80 -18.50 21.04
CA LYS A 385 -8.94 -19.21 22.00
C LYS A 385 -8.76 -20.65 21.55
N ALA A 386 -7.58 -21.22 21.81
CA ALA A 386 -7.33 -22.64 21.57
C ALA A 386 -8.19 -23.51 22.48
N ALA A 387 -8.67 -24.64 21.96
CA ALA A 387 -9.46 -25.60 22.75
C ALA A 387 -8.68 -26.18 23.95
N THR A 388 -7.36 -26.31 23.79
CA THR A 388 -6.49 -26.82 24.86
C THR A 388 -5.32 -25.83 25.06
N LYS A 389 -5.16 -25.36 26.31
CA LYS A 389 -4.02 -24.54 26.70
C LYS A 389 -2.74 -25.38 26.66
N LYS A 390 -1.70 -24.84 26.03
CA LYS A 390 -0.37 -25.47 25.91
C LYS A 390 0.69 -24.60 26.52
N LYS A 391 1.77 -25.21 26.99
CA LYS A 391 3.01 -24.55 27.33
C LYS A 391 3.86 -24.42 26.07
N VAL A 392 4.08 -23.19 25.63
CA VAL A 392 4.81 -22.87 24.37
C VAL A 392 6.11 -22.18 24.72
N VAL A 393 7.20 -22.68 24.17
CA VAL A 393 8.51 -22.01 24.22
C VAL A 393 8.83 -21.49 22.83
N VAL A 394 9.16 -20.19 22.76
CA VAL A 394 9.62 -19.54 21.52
C VAL A 394 11.10 -19.22 21.68
N VAL A 395 11.93 -19.66 20.73
CA VAL A 395 13.36 -19.45 20.72
C VAL A 395 13.73 -18.47 19.62
N GLY A 396 14.13 -17.26 20.00
CA GLY A 396 14.48 -16.15 19.13
C GLY A 396 13.49 -14.99 19.22
N GLY A 397 14.01 -13.81 19.56
CA GLY A 397 13.28 -12.56 19.77
C GLY A 397 13.32 -11.61 18.58
N GLY A 398 13.47 -12.12 17.35
CA GLY A 398 13.26 -11.34 16.11
C GLY A 398 11.77 -11.23 15.77
N PRO A 399 11.38 -10.44 14.73
CA PRO A 399 9.97 -10.17 14.40
C PRO A 399 9.09 -11.42 14.31
N ALA A 400 9.60 -12.51 13.72
CA ALA A 400 8.87 -13.77 13.59
C ALA A 400 8.57 -14.42 14.95
N GLY A 401 9.57 -14.49 15.85
CA GLY A 401 9.38 -15.07 17.17
C GLY A 401 8.49 -14.20 18.06
N LEU A 402 8.62 -12.88 17.97
CA LEU A 402 7.77 -11.93 18.68
C LEU A 402 6.29 -12.09 18.28
N GLU A 403 6.00 -12.16 16.97
CA GLU A 403 4.63 -12.36 16.49
C GLU A 403 4.09 -13.74 16.85
N ALA A 404 4.90 -14.80 16.71
CA ALA A 404 4.50 -16.15 17.11
C ALA A 404 4.15 -16.22 18.62
N ALA A 405 4.96 -15.61 19.48
CA ALA A 405 4.70 -15.54 20.92
C ALA A 405 3.42 -14.76 21.23
N ARG A 406 3.25 -13.58 20.61
CA ARG A 406 2.06 -12.75 20.76
C ARG A 406 0.78 -13.52 20.39
N VAL A 407 0.75 -14.10 19.20
CA VAL A 407 -0.42 -14.82 18.70
C VAL A 407 -0.71 -16.05 19.55
N ALA A 408 0.30 -16.82 19.94
CA ALA A 408 0.12 -17.98 20.83
C ALA A 408 -0.50 -17.57 22.18
N ALA A 409 -0.01 -16.48 22.77
CA ALA A 409 -0.53 -15.95 24.03
C ALA A 409 -1.98 -15.45 23.89
N LEU A 410 -2.26 -14.67 22.83
CA LEU A 410 -3.62 -14.22 22.53
C LEU A 410 -4.59 -15.40 22.32
N ARG A 411 -4.12 -16.53 21.83
CA ARG A 411 -4.91 -17.77 21.72
C ARG A 411 -5.04 -18.53 23.05
N GLY A 412 -4.43 -18.04 24.14
CA GLY A 412 -4.62 -18.57 25.50
C GLY A 412 -3.56 -19.56 25.95
N HIS A 413 -2.48 -19.73 25.21
CA HIS A 413 -1.35 -20.57 25.62
C HIS A 413 -0.49 -19.89 26.71
N ASP A 414 0.28 -20.69 27.47
CA ASP A 414 1.32 -20.22 28.38
C ASP A 414 2.62 -20.11 27.62
N VAL A 415 3.07 -18.87 27.34
CA VAL A 415 4.16 -18.61 26.41
C VAL A 415 5.38 -18.03 27.12
N THR A 416 6.55 -18.65 26.90
CA THR A 416 7.86 -18.09 27.27
C THR A 416 8.70 -17.92 26.03
N LEU A 417 9.18 -16.69 25.80
CA LEU A 417 10.09 -16.34 24.71
C LEU A 417 11.50 -16.17 25.26
N TYR A 418 12.49 -16.82 24.63
CA TYR A 418 13.90 -16.71 24.93
C TYR A 418 14.63 -16.00 23.77
N GLU A 419 15.51 -15.07 24.12
CA GLU A 419 16.41 -14.38 23.18
C GLU A 419 17.85 -14.40 23.67
N LYS A 420 18.80 -14.74 22.77
CA LYS A 420 20.23 -14.79 23.10
C LYS A 420 20.84 -13.41 23.39
N ALA A 421 20.36 -12.39 22.68
CA ALA A 421 20.78 -11.00 22.89
C ALA A 421 20.13 -10.40 24.13
N LYS A 422 20.68 -9.27 24.61
CA LYS A 422 20.08 -8.49 25.71
C LYS A 422 18.82 -7.77 25.28
N GLU A 423 18.65 -7.52 23.98
CA GLU A 423 17.52 -6.80 23.39
C GLU A 423 16.74 -7.65 22.38
N LEU A 424 15.44 -7.42 22.33
CA LEU A 424 14.55 -7.99 21.34
C LEU A 424 14.61 -7.19 20.03
N GLY A 425 14.40 -7.88 18.90
CA GLY A 425 14.26 -7.26 17.58
C GLY A 425 15.08 -7.92 16.47
N GLY A 426 16.15 -8.65 16.84
CA GLY A 426 16.97 -9.39 15.85
C GLY A 426 17.49 -8.47 14.74
N GLN A 427 17.43 -8.95 13.49
CA GLN A 427 17.93 -8.19 12.33
C GLN A 427 17.10 -6.95 11.98
N ALA A 428 15.87 -6.82 12.45
CA ALA A 428 15.07 -5.61 12.24
C ALA A 428 15.71 -4.37 12.89
N LEU A 429 16.45 -4.55 14.00
CA LEU A 429 17.25 -3.47 14.61
C LEU A 429 18.40 -3.03 13.70
N GLN A 430 19.00 -3.94 12.94
CA GLN A 430 20.05 -3.59 11.98
C GLN A 430 19.46 -2.87 10.76
N ALA A 431 18.28 -3.29 10.30
CA ALA A 431 17.58 -2.59 9.21
C ALA A 431 17.24 -1.14 9.59
N GLU A 432 16.83 -0.89 10.84
CA GLU A 432 16.56 0.45 11.38
C GLU A 432 17.80 1.37 11.42
N MET A 433 19.00 0.78 11.51
CA MET A 433 20.27 1.54 11.54
C MET A 433 20.75 1.98 10.15
N LEU A 434 20.12 1.53 9.08
CA LEU A 434 20.46 1.94 7.73
C LEU A 434 19.89 3.33 7.43
N PRO A 435 20.58 4.18 6.65
CA PRO A 435 20.11 5.51 6.28
C PRO A 435 18.70 5.48 5.67
N GLY A 436 17.83 6.40 6.12
CA GLY A 436 16.45 6.52 5.66
C GLY A 436 15.54 5.35 6.00
N ARG A 437 15.94 4.45 6.91
CA ARG A 437 15.18 3.24 7.28
C ARG A 437 14.78 3.19 8.77
N GLU A 438 14.77 4.30 9.44
CA GLU A 438 14.46 4.43 10.88
C GLU A 438 13.07 3.88 11.24
N GLU A 439 12.14 3.89 10.28
CA GLU A 439 10.79 3.33 10.48
C GLU A 439 10.78 1.79 10.58
N MET A 440 11.84 1.09 10.07
CA MET A 440 11.90 -0.37 10.08
C MET A 440 11.88 -0.98 11.50
N GLY A 441 12.28 -0.24 12.50
CA GLY A 441 12.15 -0.63 13.90
C GLY A 441 10.74 -0.53 14.48
N GLY A 442 9.82 0.12 13.77
CA GLY A 442 8.45 0.41 14.25
C GLY A 442 7.69 -0.84 14.67
N LEU A 443 7.75 -1.91 13.87
CA LEU A 443 7.11 -3.19 14.19
C LEU A 443 7.65 -3.77 15.52
N VAL A 444 8.96 -3.76 15.70
CA VAL A 444 9.59 -4.30 16.91
C VAL A 444 9.22 -3.46 18.13
N ARG A 445 9.21 -2.13 18.01
CA ARG A 445 8.75 -1.23 19.10
C ARG A 445 7.32 -1.56 19.51
N TRP A 446 6.42 -1.72 18.55
CA TRP A 446 5.04 -2.12 18.80
C TRP A 446 4.96 -3.52 19.45
N GLN A 447 5.67 -4.52 18.91
CA GLN A 447 5.68 -5.86 19.49
C GLN A 447 6.19 -5.89 20.93
N LYS A 448 7.22 -5.11 21.27
CA LYS A 448 7.73 -4.98 22.65
C LYS A 448 6.66 -4.48 23.62
N ILE A 449 5.72 -3.64 23.16
CA ILE A 449 4.58 -3.17 23.97
C ILE A 449 3.52 -4.27 24.08
N GLN A 450 3.21 -4.95 22.98
CA GLN A 450 2.11 -5.91 22.91
C GLN A 450 2.38 -7.25 23.61
N LEU A 451 3.63 -7.71 23.68
CA LEU A 451 3.94 -9.01 24.27
C LEU A 451 3.64 -9.06 25.78
N PRO A 452 4.06 -8.11 26.62
CA PRO A 452 3.68 -8.08 28.04
C PRO A 452 2.18 -7.98 28.25
N GLN A 453 1.47 -7.18 27.43
CA GLN A 453 0.01 -7.06 27.48
C GLN A 453 -0.69 -8.40 27.15
N ALA A 454 -0.11 -9.19 26.26
CA ALA A 454 -0.61 -10.54 25.93
C ALA A 454 -0.24 -11.60 27.00
N GLY A 455 0.56 -11.25 28.00
CA GLY A 455 1.00 -12.17 29.07
C GLY A 455 2.19 -13.06 28.68
N VAL A 456 2.98 -12.68 27.68
CA VAL A 456 4.19 -13.42 27.30
C VAL A 456 5.29 -13.21 28.32
N LYS A 457 5.89 -14.30 28.84
CA LYS A 457 7.11 -14.24 29.64
C LYS A 457 8.33 -14.08 28.71
N ILE A 458 9.12 -13.04 28.91
CA ILE A 458 10.29 -12.73 28.09
C ILE A 458 11.57 -12.96 28.89
N VAL A 459 12.52 -13.70 28.32
CA VAL A 459 13.85 -14.00 28.92
C VAL A 459 14.92 -13.67 27.87
N THR A 460 15.61 -12.56 28.08
CA THR A 460 16.71 -12.10 27.23
C THR A 460 18.07 -12.54 27.78
N GLY A 461 19.15 -12.41 26.99
CA GLY A 461 20.52 -12.82 27.38
C GLY A 461 20.68 -14.33 27.54
N THR A 462 19.79 -15.13 26.95
CA THR A 462 19.78 -16.59 27.14
C THR A 462 19.77 -17.32 25.80
N ALA A 463 20.89 -17.91 25.45
CA ALA A 463 21.01 -18.81 24.30
C ALA A 463 20.47 -20.19 24.66
N VAL A 464 19.31 -20.53 24.10
CA VAL A 464 18.64 -21.82 24.36
C VAL A 464 19.26 -22.93 23.51
N THR A 465 19.56 -24.06 24.14
CA THR A 465 20.04 -25.27 23.49
C THR A 465 18.98 -26.39 23.54
N SER A 466 19.13 -27.41 22.71
CA SER A 466 18.29 -28.60 22.74
C SER A 466 18.26 -29.25 24.13
N ASP A 467 19.44 -29.34 24.78
CA ASP A 467 19.55 -29.92 26.12
C ASP A 467 18.77 -29.12 27.18
N MET A 468 18.79 -27.79 27.08
CA MET A 468 17.96 -26.95 27.96
C MET A 468 16.48 -27.25 27.79
N ILE A 469 16.00 -27.35 26.56
CA ILE A 469 14.60 -27.67 26.28
C ILE A 469 14.21 -29.06 26.83
N LEU A 470 15.06 -30.05 26.59
CA LEU A 470 14.82 -31.43 27.05
C LEU A 470 14.79 -31.58 28.58
N LYS A 471 15.54 -30.71 29.29
CA LYS A 471 15.63 -30.68 30.75
C LYS A 471 14.61 -29.75 31.42
N MET A 472 13.80 -28.99 30.65
CA MET A 472 12.77 -28.13 31.22
C MET A 472 11.73 -28.94 32.00
N ASN A 473 11.36 -28.46 33.20
CA ASN A 473 10.32 -29.04 34.01
C ASN A 473 9.31 -27.97 34.48
N PRO A 474 8.02 -28.06 34.06
CA PRO A 474 7.47 -29.05 33.14
C PRO A 474 7.99 -28.84 31.70
N LYS A 475 8.07 -29.93 30.92
CA LYS A 475 8.42 -29.85 29.51
C LYS A 475 7.43 -28.96 28.73
N PRO A 476 7.90 -28.21 27.70
CA PRO A 476 7.01 -27.54 26.80
C PRO A 476 6.24 -28.52 25.94
N ASP A 477 4.95 -28.22 25.66
CA ASP A 477 4.15 -28.98 24.68
C ASP A 477 4.54 -28.66 23.25
N VAL A 478 5.01 -27.42 23.01
CA VAL A 478 5.41 -26.90 21.70
C VAL A 478 6.65 -26.04 21.83
N VAL A 479 7.59 -26.21 20.92
CA VAL A 479 8.75 -25.33 20.76
C VAL A 479 8.69 -24.69 19.36
N ILE A 480 8.71 -23.37 19.30
CA ILE A 480 8.79 -22.61 18.05
C ILE A 480 10.22 -22.08 17.90
N VAL A 481 10.92 -22.51 16.86
CA VAL A 481 12.27 -22.07 16.57
C VAL A 481 12.22 -20.91 15.57
N ALA A 482 12.63 -19.73 16.01
CA ALA A 482 12.63 -18.49 15.24
C ALA A 482 13.98 -17.77 15.35
N THR A 483 15.08 -18.52 15.25
CA THR A 483 16.45 -18.06 15.51
C THR A 483 17.03 -17.16 14.42
N GLY A 484 16.32 -16.96 13.33
CA GLY A 484 16.73 -16.09 12.22
C GLY A 484 17.79 -16.72 11.32
N ALA A 485 18.47 -15.84 10.59
CA ALA A 485 19.56 -16.20 9.66
C ALA A 485 20.76 -15.28 9.89
N GLU A 486 21.90 -15.66 9.34
CA GLU A 486 23.13 -14.86 9.34
C GLU A 486 23.61 -14.66 7.91
N TRP A 487 24.33 -13.57 7.68
CA TRP A 487 24.95 -13.32 6.39
C TRP A 487 26.04 -14.33 6.09
N MET A 488 26.01 -14.88 4.88
CA MET A 488 27.08 -15.75 4.41
C MET A 488 28.26 -14.89 3.96
N ARG A 489 29.40 -15.06 4.63
CA ARG A 489 30.61 -14.28 4.36
C ARG A 489 31.25 -14.60 3.01
N ASN A 490 31.04 -15.80 2.51
CA ASN A 490 31.57 -16.28 1.22
C ASN A 490 30.83 -15.75 -0.01
N ALA A 491 29.82 -14.89 0.19
CA ALA A 491 28.99 -14.30 -0.84
C ALA A 491 28.24 -15.30 -1.75
N PHE A 492 28.07 -16.55 -1.31
CA PHE A 492 27.21 -17.52 -1.99
C PHE A 492 25.78 -16.99 -2.04
N SER A 493 25.18 -16.97 -3.22
CA SER A 493 23.82 -16.46 -3.43
C SER A 493 23.13 -17.24 -4.55
N GLY A 494 21.83 -17.03 -4.73
CA GLY A 494 21.08 -17.60 -5.87
C GLY A 494 21.58 -17.10 -7.24
N GLN A 495 22.34 -16.01 -7.27
CA GLN A 495 22.95 -15.43 -8.47
C GLN A 495 24.40 -15.89 -8.69
N SER A 496 25.10 -16.26 -7.63
CA SER A 496 26.45 -16.79 -7.66
C SER A 496 26.50 -18.08 -6.86
N THR A 497 26.70 -19.18 -7.53
CA THR A 497 26.88 -20.51 -6.91
C THR A 497 28.34 -20.82 -6.55
N ALA A 498 29.24 -19.87 -6.82
CA ALA A 498 30.65 -19.96 -6.47
C ALA A 498 30.96 -19.05 -5.29
N GLU A 499 31.83 -19.52 -4.40
CA GLU A 499 32.39 -18.69 -3.33
C GLU A 499 33.35 -17.64 -3.90
N VAL A 500 33.32 -16.44 -3.32
CA VAL A 500 34.30 -15.40 -3.67
C VAL A 500 35.69 -15.81 -3.18
N VAL A 501 36.66 -15.83 -4.08
CA VAL A 501 38.04 -16.18 -3.73
C VAL A 501 38.59 -15.21 -2.69
N GLY A 502 39.13 -15.74 -1.60
CA GLY A 502 39.69 -14.92 -0.51
C GLY A 502 38.65 -14.44 0.53
N TRP A 503 37.43 -14.94 0.53
CA TRP A 503 36.41 -14.58 1.49
C TRP A 503 36.80 -14.81 2.97
N GLN A 504 37.77 -15.70 3.21
CA GLN A 504 38.28 -16.02 4.55
C GLN A 504 39.22 -14.94 5.13
N GLN A 505 39.66 -13.98 4.30
CA GLN A 505 40.63 -12.95 4.72
C GLN A 505 40.00 -12.01 5.76
N ASP A 506 40.82 -11.46 6.66
CA ASP A 506 40.38 -10.60 7.77
C ASP A 506 39.76 -9.27 7.33
N ASN A 507 40.01 -8.85 6.07
CA ASN A 507 39.43 -7.63 5.48
C ASN A 507 38.12 -7.87 4.75
N VAL A 508 37.53 -9.06 4.82
CA VAL A 508 36.19 -9.37 4.26
C VAL A 508 35.16 -9.33 5.39
N PHE A 509 34.12 -8.52 5.22
CA PHE A 509 33.09 -8.26 6.21
C PHE A 509 31.70 -8.52 5.65
N THR A 510 30.80 -8.88 6.53
CA THR A 510 29.36 -8.94 6.20
C THR A 510 28.71 -7.57 6.41
N PRO A 511 27.50 -7.32 5.83
CA PRO A 511 26.73 -6.13 6.15
C PRO A 511 26.53 -5.92 7.65
N SER A 512 26.24 -6.99 8.40
CA SER A 512 26.09 -6.89 9.86
C SER A 512 27.36 -6.41 10.58
N ASP A 513 28.54 -6.77 10.10
CA ASP A 513 29.80 -6.33 10.71
C ASP A 513 29.98 -4.81 10.52
N VAL A 514 29.58 -4.28 9.37
CA VAL A 514 29.67 -2.84 9.08
C VAL A 514 28.62 -2.06 9.88
N ILE A 515 27.36 -2.50 9.86
CA ILE A 515 26.24 -1.84 10.56
C ILE A 515 26.50 -1.78 12.07
N LEU A 516 27.00 -2.88 12.65
CA LEU A 516 27.28 -2.98 14.09
C LEU A 516 28.64 -2.40 14.51
N GLY A 517 29.39 -1.78 13.57
CA GLY A 517 30.68 -1.16 13.85
C GLY A 517 31.80 -2.16 14.21
N LYS A 518 31.65 -3.44 13.87
CA LYS A 518 32.65 -4.48 14.12
C LYS A 518 33.74 -4.52 13.04
N ALA A 519 33.41 -4.05 11.84
CA ALA A 519 34.32 -4.05 10.70
C ALA A 519 35.38 -2.93 10.83
N LYS A 520 36.64 -3.28 10.68
CA LYS A 520 37.76 -2.34 10.60
C LYS A 520 37.97 -1.90 9.16
N ILE A 521 37.21 -0.90 8.71
CA ILE A 521 37.25 -0.41 7.35
C ILE A 521 38.37 0.59 7.15
N GLY A 522 39.17 0.43 6.08
CA GLY A 522 40.22 1.38 5.68
C GLY A 522 39.69 2.55 4.87
N LYS A 523 40.58 3.22 4.12
CA LYS A 523 40.20 4.37 3.28
C LYS A 523 39.46 3.98 1.99
N LYS A 524 39.49 2.72 1.61
CA LYS A 524 38.85 2.18 0.40
C LYS A 524 38.07 0.93 0.75
N ALA A 525 36.89 0.76 0.19
CA ALA A 525 36.06 -0.42 0.32
C ALA A 525 35.48 -0.81 -1.03
N VAL A 526 35.37 -2.13 -1.27
CA VAL A 526 34.66 -2.70 -2.40
C VAL A 526 33.48 -3.48 -1.82
N ILE A 527 32.30 -3.23 -2.34
CA ILE A 527 31.06 -3.90 -1.95
C ILE A 527 30.65 -4.83 -3.10
N TRP A 528 30.49 -6.11 -2.79
CA TRP A 528 29.91 -7.08 -3.70
C TRP A 528 28.40 -7.17 -3.47
N ASP A 529 27.60 -6.63 -4.41
CA ASP A 529 26.12 -6.63 -4.36
C ASP A 529 25.56 -7.97 -4.86
N ALA A 530 25.79 -9.03 -4.10
CA ALA A 530 25.30 -10.37 -4.46
C ALA A 530 23.77 -10.49 -4.38
N ARG A 531 23.08 -9.63 -3.60
CA ARG A 531 21.64 -9.67 -3.41
C ARG A 531 20.87 -8.76 -4.34
N GLN A 532 21.52 -7.73 -4.84
CA GLN A 532 20.92 -6.71 -5.69
C GLN A 532 19.69 -6.01 -5.03
N ASP A 533 19.81 -5.79 -3.73
CA ASP A 533 18.82 -5.07 -2.92
C ASP A 533 19.44 -3.80 -2.30
N ILE A 534 18.63 -3.03 -1.57
CA ILE A 534 19.03 -1.77 -0.92
C ILE A 534 20.26 -1.91 -0.01
N THR A 535 20.58 -3.12 0.45
CA THR A 535 21.65 -3.32 1.45
C THR A 535 23.00 -2.81 0.97
N ALA A 536 23.38 -3.10 -0.28
CA ALA A 536 24.66 -2.65 -0.84
C ALA A 536 24.75 -1.12 -0.91
N ILE A 537 23.66 -0.47 -1.34
CA ILE A 537 23.55 0.99 -1.45
C ILE A 537 23.65 1.63 -0.06
N ALA A 538 22.89 1.14 0.91
CA ALA A 538 22.89 1.67 2.26
C ALA A 538 24.25 1.48 2.98
N ILE A 539 24.94 0.36 2.75
CA ILE A 539 26.30 0.16 3.26
C ILE A 539 27.29 1.12 2.59
N ALA A 540 27.13 1.37 1.28
CA ALA A 540 27.99 2.34 0.57
C ALA A 540 27.82 3.74 1.15
N GLU A 541 26.58 4.17 1.43
CA GLU A 541 26.30 5.46 2.05
C GLU A 541 26.94 5.58 3.44
N ILE A 542 26.75 4.58 4.31
CA ILE A 542 27.39 4.54 5.65
C ILE A 542 28.91 4.69 5.55
N LEU A 543 29.54 4.05 4.57
CA LEU A 543 30.99 4.10 4.39
C LEU A 543 31.46 5.41 3.78
N ALA A 544 30.72 5.95 2.82
CA ALA A 544 31.01 7.24 2.20
C ALA A 544 30.91 8.38 3.23
N ASP A 545 29.90 8.38 4.06
CA ASP A 545 29.73 9.35 5.15
C ASP A 545 30.89 9.33 6.16
N LYS A 546 31.56 8.18 6.30
CA LYS A 546 32.78 8.03 7.11
C LYS A 546 34.07 8.43 6.34
N GLY A 547 33.95 8.95 5.11
CA GLY A 547 35.05 9.39 4.27
C GLY A 547 35.78 8.24 3.55
N CYS A 548 35.15 7.08 3.42
CA CYS A 548 35.70 5.95 2.68
C CYS A 548 35.45 6.13 1.16
N GLN A 549 36.43 5.84 0.34
CA GLN A 549 36.22 5.66 -1.11
C GLN A 549 35.57 4.31 -1.36
N VAL A 550 34.34 4.30 -1.90
CA VAL A 550 33.54 3.11 -2.08
C VAL A 550 33.37 2.77 -3.55
N GLU A 551 33.51 1.50 -3.87
CA GLU A 551 33.19 0.91 -5.17
C GLU A 551 32.16 -0.20 -4.98
N ILE A 552 31.10 -0.24 -5.80
CA ILE A 552 30.09 -1.28 -5.77
C ILE A 552 30.21 -2.13 -7.03
N LEU A 553 30.33 -3.43 -6.85
CA LEU A 553 30.34 -4.43 -7.92
C LEU A 553 29.00 -5.17 -7.91
N ALA A 554 28.29 -5.18 -9.02
CA ALA A 554 27.02 -5.88 -9.19
C ALA A 554 27.10 -6.88 -10.36
N PRO A 555 26.42 -8.02 -10.29
CA PRO A 555 26.36 -9.00 -11.40
C PRO A 555 25.45 -8.55 -12.55
N THR A 556 24.71 -7.46 -12.38
CA THR A 556 23.80 -6.85 -13.36
C THR A 556 24.24 -5.44 -13.73
N PRO A 557 23.73 -4.86 -14.83
CA PRO A 557 24.03 -3.47 -15.22
C PRO A 557 23.66 -2.41 -14.18
N PHE A 558 22.79 -2.74 -13.23
CA PHE A 558 22.29 -1.82 -12.21
C PHE A 558 22.52 -2.39 -10.81
N VAL A 559 22.97 -1.55 -9.88
CA VAL A 559 23.04 -1.86 -8.45
C VAL A 559 21.61 -1.85 -7.88
N GLY A 560 21.29 -2.78 -6.98
CA GLY A 560 19.96 -2.84 -6.37
C GLY A 560 18.83 -3.23 -7.33
N SER A 561 19.14 -3.86 -8.46
CA SER A 561 18.19 -4.09 -9.56
C SER A 561 16.95 -4.94 -9.19
N LEU A 562 17.03 -5.74 -8.13
CA LEU A 562 15.88 -6.54 -7.65
C LEU A 562 14.92 -5.75 -6.74
N ASP A 563 15.30 -4.56 -6.33
CA ASP A 563 14.48 -3.71 -5.45
C ASP A 563 13.72 -2.60 -6.19
N GLN A 564 13.73 -2.59 -7.53
CA GLN A 564 13.15 -1.54 -8.37
C GLN A 564 11.71 -1.14 -8.03
N ILE A 565 10.92 -2.02 -7.42
CA ILE A 565 9.54 -1.74 -7.02
C ILE A 565 9.44 -1.43 -5.52
N LYS A 566 10.35 -1.93 -4.70
CA LYS A 566 10.32 -1.76 -3.24
C LYS A 566 10.79 -0.37 -2.83
N ASP A 567 11.91 0.02 -3.38
CA ASP A 567 12.61 1.26 -3.05
C ASP A 567 12.76 2.16 -4.26
N VAL A 568 11.99 1.97 -5.29
CA VAL A 568 12.03 2.58 -6.63
C VAL A 568 13.01 3.74 -6.68
N THR A 569 14.17 3.47 -7.11
CA THR A 569 15.23 4.45 -7.33
C THR A 569 15.14 5.01 -8.73
#